data_c7a843838d376233380278519f6478b8
#
_entry.id   c7a843838d376233380278519f6478b8
#
_cell.length_a   1.000
_cell.length_b   1.000
_cell.length_c   1.000
_cell.angle_alpha   90.00
_cell.angle_beta   90.00
_cell.angle_gamma   90.00
#
_symmetry.space_group_name_H-M   'P 1'
#
loop_
_entity.id
_entity.type
_entity.pdbx_description
1 polymer ?
#
loop_
_entity_poly.entity_id
_entity_poly.type
_entity_poly.pdbx_seq_one_letter_code
_entity_poly.pdbx_strand_id
1 'polypeptide(L)'
;NNINIFIHILILKMYYRGMSIKNFSLLKVILLVSLGSFEVHSNNLDRSSLLVHKTPTCGCCKMWIKHLEENGFSAAIEDHKNLQEIKEKYNIKPNYRSCHTGVSKEGYIFEGHIPSKYITQFLSEENPNAIGLSVPGMPLGSPGMEVEGMFTPYDVLILYKDGSSKVYAEVRE
;
A
#
# COMPACT_ATOMS: atom_id res chain seq x y z
N ASN A 1 -4.77 21.03 -10.75
CA ASN A 1 -3.98 21.85 -11.70
C ASN A 1 -4.72 23.10 -12.20
N ASN A 2 -6.07 23.19 -12.07
CA ASN A 2 -6.82 24.37 -12.55
C ASN A 2 -6.76 25.58 -11.59
N ILE A 3 -6.48 25.38 -10.30
CA ILE A 3 -6.42 26.46 -9.30
C ILE A 3 -5.18 27.35 -9.51
N ASN A 4 -4.03 26.77 -9.85
CA ASN A 4 -2.80 27.53 -10.09
C ASN A 4 -2.89 28.43 -11.35
N ILE A 5 -3.55 27.95 -12.39
CA ILE A 5 -3.78 28.73 -13.62
C ILE A 5 -4.71 29.93 -13.32
N PHE A 6 -5.75 29.73 -12.49
CA PHE A 6 -6.69 30.78 -12.12
C PHE A 6 -6.02 31.89 -11.30
N ILE A 7 -5.15 31.55 -10.36
CA ILE A 7 -4.38 32.46 -9.53
C ILE A 7 -3.39 33.29 -10.38
N HIS A 8 -2.69 32.64 -11.33
CA HIS A 8 -1.79 33.32 -12.25
C HIS A 8 -2.51 34.32 -13.17
N ILE A 9 -3.69 33.96 -13.67
CA ILE A 9 -4.52 34.86 -14.49
C ILE A 9 -5.04 36.04 -13.68
N LEU A 10 -5.40 35.81 -12.40
CA LEU A 10 -5.87 36.89 -11.51
C LEU A 10 -4.75 37.90 -11.19
N ILE A 11 -3.54 37.39 -10.91
CA ILE A 11 -2.35 38.24 -10.63
C ILE A 11 -1.96 39.08 -11.87
N LEU A 12 -1.98 38.46 -13.07
CA LEU A 12 -1.72 39.17 -14.34
C LEU A 12 -2.78 40.22 -14.63
N LYS A 13 -4.08 39.97 -14.38
CA LYS A 13 -5.15 40.98 -14.55
C LYS A 13 -5.05 42.11 -13.56
N MET A 14 -4.58 41.90 -12.34
CA MET A 14 -4.34 42.95 -11.35
C MET A 14 -3.13 43.85 -11.74
N TYR A 15 -2.08 43.24 -12.29
CA TYR A 15 -0.89 43.95 -12.76
C TYR A 15 -1.19 44.88 -13.96
N TYR A 16 -2.00 44.41 -14.92
CA TYR A 16 -2.37 45.18 -16.10
C TYR A 16 -3.39 46.33 -15.83
N ARG A 17 -4.06 46.33 -14.68
CA ARG A 17 -5.07 47.37 -14.35
C ARG A 17 -4.54 48.56 -13.58
N GLY A 18 -3.23 48.70 -13.41
CA GLY A 18 -2.59 49.91 -12.81
C GLY A 18 -2.99 50.16 -11.36
N MET A 19 -3.41 49.15 -10.63
CA MET A 19 -3.83 49.28 -9.23
C MET A 19 -2.60 49.39 -8.34
N SER A 20 -2.37 50.61 -7.79
CA SER A 20 -1.28 50.95 -6.87
C SER A 20 -1.32 50.01 -5.66
N ILE A 21 -0.31 49.12 -5.54
CA ILE A 21 -0.16 48.19 -4.43
C ILE A 21 0.33 48.95 -3.20
N LYS A 22 -0.55 49.67 -2.50
CA LYS A 22 -0.25 50.31 -1.21
C LYS A 22 -0.44 49.37 0.00
N ASN A 23 -0.91 48.15 -0.17
CA ASN A 23 -1.10 47.17 0.91
C ASN A 23 -0.16 45.95 0.75
N PHE A 24 1.09 46.16 1.17
CA PHE A 24 2.13 45.11 1.28
C PHE A 24 1.70 43.91 2.13
N SER A 25 0.65 44.08 2.97
CA SER A 25 0.12 43.03 3.83
C SER A 25 -0.66 41.94 3.06
N LEU A 26 -1.41 42.31 2.01
CA LEU A 26 -2.18 41.34 1.21
C LEU A 26 -1.27 40.48 0.33
N LEU A 27 -0.16 41.02 -0.16
CA LEU A 27 0.82 40.28 -0.95
C LEU A 27 1.53 39.19 -0.13
N LYS A 28 1.80 39.48 1.16
CA LYS A 28 2.39 38.48 2.09
C LYS A 28 1.44 37.31 2.39
N VAL A 29 0.13 37.56 2.48
CA VAL A 29 -0.87 36.50 2.72
C VAL A 29 -1.02 35.59 1.50
N ILE A 30 -1.01 36.17 0.29
CA ILE A 30 -1.10 35.39 -0.96
C ILE A 30 0.17 34.51 -1.16
N LEU A 31 1.35 35.05 -0.83
CA LEU A 31 2.62 34.31 -0.93
C LEU A 31 2.71 33.17 0.10
N LEU A 32 2.16 33.35 1.31
CA LEU A 32 2.13 32.31 2.35
C LEU A 32 1.15 31.16 2.02
N VAL A 33 0.04 31.45 1.36
CA VAL A 33 -0.93 30.44 0.92
C VAL A 33 -0.38 29.60 -0.25
N SER A 34 0.46 30.18 -1.13
CA SER A 34 1.07 29.44 -2.24
C SER A 34 2.22 28.51 -1.83
N LEU A 35 2.85 28.74 -0.67
CA LEU A 35 3.94 27.90 -0.15
C LEU A 35 3.42 26.71 0.68
N GLY A 36 2.15 26.73 1.12
CA GLY A 36 1.58 25.68 1.97
C GLY A 36 0.98 24.46 1.22
N SER A 37 0.98 24.45 -0.10
CA SER A 37 0.23 23.43 -0.88
C SER A 37 1.10 22.37 -1.55
N PHE A 38 2.38 22.20 -1.18
CA PHE A 38 3.29 21.34 -1.96
C PHE A 38 3.68 20.01 -1.28
N GLU A 39 3.12 19.66 -0.14
CA GLU A 39 3.59 18.47 0.62
C GLU A 39 2.66 17.25 0.65
N VAL A 40 1.63 17.13 -0.17
CA VAL A 40 0.67 16.01 -0.06
C VAL A 40 0.95 14.85 -1.03
N HIS A 41 1.91 14.95 -1.95
CA HIS A 41 2.06 13.93 -3.02
C HIS A 41 3.18 12.91 -2.82
N SER A 42 4.05 13.09 -1.83
CA SER A 42 5.21 12.20 -1.62
C SER A 42 4.89 10.93 -0.80
N ASN A 43 3.86 10.93 0.05
CA ASN A 43 3.63 9.85 0.99
C ASN A 43 2.91 8.62 0.43
N ASN A 44 2.19 8.72 -0.68
CA ASN A 44 1.43 7.59 -1.23
C ASN A 44 2.30 6.59 -2.02
N LEU A 45 3.31 7.08 -2.74
CA LEU A 45 4.24 6.20 -3.49
C LEU A 45 5.14 5.36 -2.58
N ASP A 46 5.38 5.82 -1.37
CA ASP A 46 6.25 5.14 -0.40
C ASP A 46 5.54 3.98 0.32
N ARG A 47 4.24 4.11 0.60
CA ARG A 47 3.43 3.07 1.24
C ARG A 47 3.10 1.90 0.31
N SER A 48 3.14 2.08 -0.99
CA SER A 48 2.91 1.05 -1.99
C SER A 48 4.16 0.23 -2.34
N SER A 49 5.25 0.35 -1.58
CA SER A 49 6.47 -0.44 -1.80
C SER A 49 6.56 -1.60 -0.81
N LEU A 50 6.73 -2.82 -1.32
CA LEU A 50 6.88 -4.04 -0.52
C LEU A 50 8.21 -4.72 -0.84
N LEU A 51 8.87 -5.27 0.21
CA LEU A 51 9.93 -6.26 0.06
C LEU A 51 9.30 -7.65 0.13
N VAL A 52 9.41 -8.43 -0.94
CA VAL A 52 8.78 -9.75 -1.05
C VAL A 52 9.82 -10.85 -0.90
N HIS A 53 9.74 -11.58 0.22
CA HIS A 53 10.54 -12.77 0.49
C HIS A 53 9.82 -14.01 -0.08
N LYS A 54 10.46 -14.74 -1.00
CA LYS A 54 9.93 -15.95 -1.64
C LYS A 54 11.05 -16.95 -1.97
N THR A 55 10.69 -18.14 -2.45
CA THR A 55 11.66 -19.06 -3.04
C THR A 55 11.82 -18.78 -4.54
N PRO A 56 13.01 -19.02 -5.15
CA PRO A 56 13.27 -18.72 -6.57
C PRO A 56 12.30 -19.42 -7.53
N THR A 57 11.85 -20.63 -7.16
CA THR A 57 10.99 -21.50 -7.98
C THR A 57 9.49 -21.26 -7.79
N CYS A 58 9.08 -20.37 -6.88
CA CYS A 58 7.67 -20.12 -6.59
C CYS A 58 6.99 -19.37 -7.75
N GLY A 59 6.28 -20.10 -8.60
CA GLY A 59 5.55 -19.54 -9.75
C GLY A 59 4.36 -18.68 -9.33
N CYS A 60 3.53 -19.17 -8.41
CA CYS A 60 2.37 -18.43 -7.90
C CYS A 60 2.78 -17.14 -7.17
N CYS A 61 3.93 -17.12 -6.48
CA CYS A 61 4.46 -15.90 -5.86
C CYS A 61 4.79 -14.81 -6.91
N LYS A 62 5.33 -15.22 -8.08
CA LYS A 62 5.60 -14.28 -9.20
C LYS A 62 4.28 -13.71 -9.75
N MET A 63 3.23 -14.51 -9.83
CA MET A 63 1.91 -14.07 -10.28
C MET A 63 1.26 -13.12 -9.28
N TRP A 64 1.43 -13.36 -7.97
CA TRP A 64 0.98 -12.43 -6.94
C TRP A 64 1.73 -11.08 -7.01
N ILE A 65 3.04 -11.11 -7.21
CA ILE A 65 3.84 -9.89 -7.42
C ILE A 65 3.32 -9.10 -8.63
N LYS A 66 3.06 -9.77 -9.75
CA LYS A 66 2.46 -9.15 -10.94
C LYS A 66 1.11 -8.50 -10.63
N HIS A 67 0.23 -9.20 -9.88
CA HIS A 67 -1.04 -8.64 -9.41
C HIS A 67 -0.83 -7.37 -8.58
N LEU A 68 0.18 -7.32 -7.69
CA LEU A 68 0.52 -6.12 -6.94
C LEU A 68 0.93 -4.97 -7.85
N GLU A 69 1.83 -5.22 -8.82
CA GLU A 69 2.34 -4.22 -9.76
C GLU A 69 1.23 -3.65 -10.64
N GLU A 70 0.32 -4.49 -11.12
CA GLU A 70 -0.87 -4.08 -11.88
C GLU A 70 -1.84 -3.21 -11.06
N ASN A 71 -1.76 -3.27 -9.73
CA ASN A 71 -2.57 -2.48 -8.78
C ASN A 71 -1.78 -1.35 -8.10
N GLY A 72 -0.65 -0.92 -8.69
CA GLY A 72 0.09 0.28 -8.28
C GLY A 72 1.08 0.09 -7.15
N PHE A 73 1.40 -1.16 -6.77
CA PHE A 73 2.48 -1.45 -5.84
C PHE A 73 3.81 -1.60 -6.59
N SER A 74 4.90 -1.30 -5.91
CA SER A 74 6.25 -1.70 -6.32
C SER A 74 6.75 -2.84 -5.42
N ALA A 75 7.38 -3.86 -6.00
CA ALA A 75 7.88 -5.01 -5.27
C ALA A 75 9.39 -5.20 -5.49
N ALA A 76 10.17 -5.06 -4.42
CA ALA A 76 11.53 -5.57 -4.39
C ALA A 76 11.49 -7.05 -3.99
N ILE A 77 12.31 -7.89 -4.63
CA ILE A 77 12.28 -9.35 -4.43
C ILE A 77 13.56 -9.81 -3.74
N GLU A 78 13.40 -10.62 -2.70
CA GLU A 78 14.50 -11.32 -2.05
C GLU A 78 14.22 -12.84 -2.04
N ASP A 79 15.04 -13.58 -2.76
CA ASP A 79 14.91 -15.04 -2.90
C ASP A 79 15.67 -15.78 -1.78
N HIS A 80 14.99 -16.73 -1.15
CA HIS A 80 15.52 -17.58 -0.07
C HIS A 80 15.41 -19.06 -0.41
N LYS A 81 16.35 -19.89 0.06
CA LYS A 81 16.25 -21.35 -0.08
C LYS A 81 15.06 -21.93 0.69
N ASN A 82 14.75 -21.35 1.86
CA ASN A 82 13.52 -21.57 2.59
C ASN A 82 13.11 -20.28 3.33
N LEU A 83 11.88 -20.21 3.79
CA LEU A 83 11.32 -19.00 4.41
C LEU A 83 11.15 -19.14 5.94
N GLN A 84 11.64 -20.22 6.54
CA GLN A 84 11.45 -20.49 7.96
C GLN A 84 11.95 -19.34 8.84
N GLU A 85 13.19 -18.90 8.61
CA GLU A 85 13.83 -17.81 9.37
C GLU A 85 13.08 -16.47 9.19
N ILE A 86 12.60 -16.19 7.97
CA ILE A 86 11.81 -15.00 7.67
C ILE A 86 10.48 -15.01 8.44
N LYS A 87 9.78 -16.15 8.42
CA LYS A 87 8.50 -16.28 9.11
C LYS A 87 8.64 -16.22 10.63
N GLU A 88 9.73 -16.73 11.17
CA GLU A 88 10.08 -16.61 12.59
C GLU A 88 10.44 -15.18 12.97
N LYS A 89 11.29 -14.52 12.17
CA LYS A 89 11.67 -13.12 12.36
C LYS A 89 10.45 -12.19 12.49
N TYR A 90 9.43 -12.43 11.68
CA TYR A 90 8.21 -11.64 11.68
C TYR A 90 7.09 -12.21 12.57
N ASN A 91 7.41 -13.20 13.42
CA ASN A 91 6.48 -13.84 14.36
C ASN A 91 5.21 -14.39 13.69
N ILE A 92 5.34 -14.94 12.47
CA ILE A 92 4.22 -15.56 11.74
C ILE A 92 4.05 -17.00 12.21
N LYS A 93 3.00 -17.26 12.98
CA LYS A 93 2.71 -18.60 13.51
C LYS A 93 2.44 -19.60 12.38
N PRO A 94 2.75 -20.90 12.55
CA PRO A 94 2.61 -21.92 11.50
C PRO A 94 1.23 -21.97 10.81
N ASN A 95 0.16 -21.79 11.57
CA ASN A 95 -1.22 -21.83 11.07
C ASN A 95 -1.61 -20.62 10.19
N TYR A 96 -0.79 -19.56 10.14
CA TYR A 96 -1.01 -18.38 9.30
C TYR A 96 -0.09 -18.35 8.08
N ARG A 97 0.80 -19.34 7.91
CA ARG A 97 1.85 -19.32 6.88
C ARG A 97 1.33 -19.69 5.49
N SER A 98 1.96 -19.10 4.49
CA SER A 98 1.79 -19.35 3.07
C SER A 98 3.15 -19.44 2.37
N CYS A 99 3.21 -19.28 1.04
CA CYS A 99 4.41 -19.49 0.22
C CYS A 99 5.34 -18.29 0.11
N HIS A 100 4.92 -17.08 0.53
CA HIS A 100 5.73 -15.85 0.51
C HIS A 100 5.31 -14.88 1.61
N THR A 101 6.16 -13.88 1.87
CA THR A 101 5.91 -12.82 2.85
C THR A 101 6.29 -11.49 2.22
N GLY A 102 5.32 -10.60 2.00
CA GLY A 102 5.57 -9.20 1.68
C GLY A 102 5.78 -8.38 2.96
N VAL A 103 6.67 -7.40 2.94
CA VAL A 103 6.94 -6.51 4.09
C VAL A 103 6.90 -5.07 3.62
N SER A 104 6.07 -4.23 4.25
CA SER A 104 6.02 -2.80 3.97
C SER A 104 7.18 -2.07 4.65
N LYS A 105 7.40 -0.81 4.28
CA LYS A 105 8.42 0.05 4.92
C LYS A 105 8.14 0.30 6.41
N GLU A 106 6.88 0.32 6.81
CA GLU A 106 6.47 0.45 8.21
C GLU A 106 6.66 -0.84 9.01
N GLY A 107 7.03 -1.95 8.33
CA GLY A 107 7.26 -3.25 8.94
C GLY A 107 6.02 -4.14 9.06
N TYR A 108 4.90 -3.76 8.45
CA TYR A 108 3.74 -4.64 8.35
C TYR A 108 4.00 -5.79 7.40
N ILE A 109 3.52 -6.98 7.75
CA ILE A 109 3.65 -8.18 6.93
C ILE A 109 2.37 -8.49 6.15
N PHE A 110 2.55 -9.00 4.95
CA PHE A 110 1.51 -9.49 4.08
C PHE A 110 1.86 -10.91 3.66
N GLU A 111 1.26 -11.88 4.37
CA GLU A 111 1.58 -13.31 4.23
C GLU A 111 0.62 -13.98 3.26
N GLY A 112 1.16 -14.50 2.15
CA GLY A 112 0.40 -15.24 1.15
C GLY A 112 -0.38 -14.37 0.16
N HIS A 113 -1.35 -14.96 -0.51
CA HIS A 113 -2.02 -14.46 -1.70
C HIS A 113 -3.13 -13.43 -1.40
N ILE A 114 -2.78 -12.36 -0.70
CA ILE A 114 -3.72 -11.30 -0.30
C ILE A 114 -4.05 -10.43 -1.50
N PRO A 115 -5.35 -10.19 -1.83
CA PRO A 115 -5.73 -9.22 -2.84
C PRO A 115 -5.25 -7.80 -2.50
N SER A 116 -4.66 -7.12 -3.48
CA SER A 116 -4.04 -5.78 -3.33
C SER A 116 -4.96 -4.75 -2.69
N LYS A 117 -6.29 -4.82 -2.95
CA LYS A 117 -7.29 -3.94 -2.35
C LYS A 117 -7.29 -3.97 -0.82
N TYR A 118 -7.08 -5.14 -0.21
CA TYR A 118 -7.03 -5.28 1.25
C TYR A 118 -5.70 -4.80 1.83
N ILE A 119 -4.60 -4.91 1.08
CA ILE A 119 -3.31 -4.31 1.47
C ILE A 119 -3.43 -2.80 1.46
N THR A 120 -4.00 -2.21 0.40
CA THR A 120 -4.25 -0.77 0.29
C THR A 120 -5.15 -0.27 1.43
N GLN A 121 -6.24 -0.97 1.71
CA GLN A 121 -7.14 -0.64 2.80
C GLN A 121 -6.41 -0.67 4.14
N PHE A 122 -5.72 -1.77 4.45
CA PHE A 122 -4.98 -1.93 5.71
C PHE A 122 -3.91 -0.85 5.92
N LEU A 123 -3.17 -0.48 4.87
CA LEU A 123 -2.15 0.58 4.94
C LEU A 123 -2.75 1.99 5.09
N SER A 124 -4.04 2.18 4.80
CA SER A 124 -4.76 3.44 5.01
C SER A 124 -5.36 3.60 6.41
N GLU A 125 -5.44 2.50 7.16
CA GLU A 125 -6.02 2.44 8.49
C GLU A 125 -4.97 2.57 9.60
N GLU A 126 -5.39 2.95 10.81
CA GLU A 126 -4.56 2.89 12.01
C GLU A 126 -4.72 1.51 12.68
N ASN A 127 -3.65 0.72 12.66
CA ASN A 127 -3.63 -0.66 13.18
C ASN A 127 -2.54 -0.85 14.24
N PRO A 128 -2.60 -0.17 15.42
CA PRO A 128 -1.47 -0.05 16.36
C PRO A 128 -0.97 -1.37 16.95
N ASN A 129 -1.82 -2.39 17.03
CA ASN A 129 -1.48 -3.71 17.60
C ASN A 129 -1.33 -4.80 16.54
N ALA A 130 -1.59 -4.51 15.27
CA ALA A 130 -1.44 -5.46 14.19
C ALA A 130 0.02 -5.60 13.77
N ILE A 131 0.38 -6.80 13.31
CA ILE A 131 1.63 -7.04 12.59
C ILE A 131 1.42 -7.09 11.07
N GLY A 132 0.17 -7.24 10.59
CA GLY A 132 -0.19 -7.25 9.18
C GLY A 132 -1.37 -8.16 8.87
N LEU A 133 -1.43 -8.63 7.62
CA LEU A 133 -2.48 -9.50 7.10
C LEU A 133 -1.94 -10.86 6.68
N SER A 134 -2.82 -11.88 6.64
CA SER A 134 -2.50 -13.20 6.10
C SER A 134 -3.68 -13.81 5.34
N VAL A 135 -3.36 -14.49 4.24
CA VAL A 135 -4.19 -15.52 3.61
C VAL A 135 -3.44 -16.84 3.78
N PRO A 136 -3.80 -17.66 4.80
CA PRO A 136 -3.11 -18.92 5.05
C PRO A 136 -3.25 -19.91 3.90
N GLY A 137 -2.20 -20.69 3.65
CA GLY A 137 -2.19 -21.64 2.56
C GLY A 137 -2.16 -20.95 1.17
N MET A 138 -2.83 -21.57 0.20
CA MET A 138 -2.88 -21.14 -1.21
C MET A 138 -4.27 -21.42 -1.79
N PRO A 139 -5.33 -20.70 -1.36
CA PRO A 139 -6.68 -20.97 -1.83
C PRO A 139 -6.82 -20.67 -3.33
N LEU A 140 -7.49 -21.55 -4.06
CA LEU A 140 -7.76 -21.37 -5.48
C LEU A 140 -8.61 -20.12 -5.70
N GLY A 141 -8.29 -19.36 -6.74
CA GLY A 141 -8.95 -18.09 -7.05
C GLY A 141 -8.40 -16.87 -6.30
N SER A 142 -7.49 -17.06 -5.32
CA SER A 142 -6.73 -15.93 -4.77
C SER A 142 -5.71 -15.42 -5.79
N PRO A 143 -5.26 -14.13 -5.71
CA PRO A 143 -4.35 -13.55 -6.70
C PRO A 143 -3.06 -14.36 -6.89
N GLY A 144 -2.79 -14.82 -8.11
CA GLY A 144 -1.68 -15.71 -8.46
C GLY A 144 -1.98 -17.20 -8.28
N MET A 145 -3.20 -17.54 -7.87
CA MET A 145 -3.72 -18.92 -7.71
C MET A 145 -5.01 -19.14 -8.51
N GLU A 146 -5.24 -18.30 -9.53
CA GLU A 146 -6.41 -18.40 -10.40
C GLU A 146 -6.33 -19.64 -11.27
N VAL A 147 -7.42 -20.43 -11.26
CA VAL A 147 -7.66 -21.57 -12.15
C VAL A 147 -9.07 -21.41 -12.69
N GLU A 148 -9.23 -21.50 -14.01
CA GLU A 148 -10.52 -21.32 -14.68
C GLU A 148 -11.60 -22.25 -14.08
N GLY A 149 -12.73 -21.64 -13.69
CA GLY A 149 -13.88 -22.34 -13.11
C GLY A 149 -13.65 -22.88 -11.69
N MET A 150 -12.53 -22.58 -11.04
CA MET A 150 -12.23 -23.05 -9.68
C MET A 150 -12.04 -21.89 -8.71
N PHE A 151 -12.82 -21.91 -7.63
CA PHE A 151 -12.69 -20.95 -6.55
C PHE A 151 -12.90 -21.64 -5.19
N THR A 152 -12.06 -21.33 -4.23
CA THR A 152 -12.17 -21.79 -2.84
C THR A 152 -12.39 -20.56 -1.97
N PRO A 153 -13.54 -20.42 -1.28
CA PRO A 153 -13.75 -19.32 -0.32
C PRO A 153 -12.64 -19.28 0.72
N TYR A 154 -12.16 -18.07 1.05
CA TYR A 154 -11.11 -17.85 2.04
C TYR A 154 -11.30 -16.55 2.80
N ASP A 155 -10.61 -16.44 3.93
CA ASP A 155 -10.59 -15.26 4.75
C ASP A 155 -9.21 -14.59 4.66
N VAL A 156 -9.22 -13.26 4.60
CA VAL A 156 -8.06 -12.43 4.90
C VAL A 156 -8.07 -12.19 6.41
N LEU A 157 -7.02 -12.61 7.09
CA LEU A 157 -6.88 -12.46 8.54
C LEU A 157 -6.01 -11.25 8.87
N ILE A 158 -6.41 -10.44 9.86
CA ILE A 158 -5.52 -9.50 10.53
C ILE A 158 -4.81 -10.23 11.67
N LEU A 159 -3.48 -10.10 11.71
CA LEU A 159 -2.61 -10.73 12.71
C LEU A 159 -2.15 -9.69 13.74
N TYR A 160 -2.14 -10.06 15.01
CA TYR A 160 -1.76 -9.17 16.12
C TYR A 160 -0.45 -9.57 16.79
N LYS A 161 0.18 -8.60 17.49
CA LYS A 161 1.45 -8.77 18.22
C LYS A 161 1.40 -9.85 19.30
N ASP A 162 0.24 -10.08 19.90
CA ASP A 162 0.02 -11.15 20.89
C ASP A 162 -0.12 -12.54 20.24
N GLY A 163 -0.09 -12.60 18.91
CA GLY A 163 -0.22 -13.79 18.10
C GLY A 163 -1.66 -14.28 17.92
N SER A 164 -2.65 -13.48 18.29
CA SER A 164 -4.04 -13.70 17.91
C SER A 164 -4.32 -13.24 16.48
N SER A 165 -5.49 -13.61 15.95
CA SER A 165 -5.98 -13.13 14.65
C SER A 165 -7.49 -12.90 14.70
N LYS A 166 -7.97 -12.11 13.73
CA LYS A 166 -9.40 -11.96 13.43
C LYS A 166 -9.61 -11.98 11.92
N VAL A 167 -10.82 -12.25 11.48
CA VAL A 167 -11.21 -12.06 10.08
C VAL A 167 -11.21 -10.57 9.79
N TYR A 168 -10.40 -10.15 8.82
CA TYR A 168 -10.34 -8.80 8.29
C TYR A 168 -11.29 -8.62 7.12
N ALA A 169 -11.32 -9.60 6.23
CA ALA A 169 -12.27 -9.65 5.12
C ALA A 169 -12.58 -11.10 4.74
N GLU A 170 -13.80 -11.31 4.26
CA GLU A 170 -14.25 -12.57 3.68
C GLU A 170 -14.23 -12.47 2.15
N VAL A 171 -13.62 -13.44 1.48
CA VAL A 171 -13.61 -13.56 0.02
C VAL A 171 -14.39 -14.80 -0.36
N ARG A 172 -15.52 -14.59 -1.03
CA ARG A 172 -16.50 -15.66 -1.32
C ARG A 172 -16.69 -15.91 -2.81
N GLU A 173 -16.25 -14.95 -3.66
CA GLU A 173 -16.27 -15.03 -5.14
C GLU A 173 -15.11 -14.23 -5.73
#